data_049874995dee8db5d80d8b43ad36fa6d
#
_entry.id   049874995dee8db5d80d8b43ad36fa6d
#
_cell.length_a   1.000
_cell.length_b   1.000
_cell.length_c   1.000
_cell.angle_alpha   90.00
_cell.angle_beta   90.00
_cell.angle_gamma   90.00
#
_symmetry.space_group_name_H-M   'P 1'
#
loop_
_entity.id
_entity.type
_entity.pdbx_description
1 polymer ?
#
loop_
_entity_poly.entity_id
_entity_poly.type
_entity_poly.pdbx_seq_one_letter_code
_entity_poly.pdbx_strand_id
1 'polypeptide(L)'
;ADMIRPDVMQSFVNAFADAGFKATAFLPSYGLAEATLAVTIMPPGEGIRVELVEEERLSGSPRDLSRPARYRAIVNCGKPVRDMEVVIRGENGASLSDHKIGKVWCRGTSVMHSYFRDPEATEACLVDGWLDTGDMGYMADGYLFIVGRAKDMIIINGKNHWPQDIEWAVEQLPGFNHGDI
;
A
#
# COMPACT_ATOMS: atom_id res chain seq x y z
N ALA A 1 7.77 1.89 -2.38
CA ALA A 1 7.12 0.69 -2.98
C ALA A 1 6.16 1.16 -4.05
N ASP A 2 6.14 0.49 -5.20
CA ASP A 2 5.19 0.83 -6.25
C ASP A 2 3.83 0.24 -5.92
N MET A 3 2.77 0.99 -6.28
CA MET A 3 1.40 0.54 -6.07
C MET A 3 1.03 -0.54 -7.08
N ILE A 4 0.42 -1.61 -6.60
CA ILE A 4 -0.03 -2.70 -7.48
C ILE A 4 -1.26 -2.24 -8.26
N ARG A 5 -1.21 -2.38 -9.58
CA ARG A 5 -2.31 -2.03 -10.50
C ARG A 5 -3.16 -3.25 -10.81
N PRO A 6 -4.39 -3.33 -10.31
CA PRO A 6 -5.25 -4.50 -10.49
C PRO A 6 -5.65 -4.72 -11.96
N ASP A 7 -5.81 -3.65 -12.75
CA ASP A 7 -6.13 -3.69 -14.19
C ASP A 7 -5.00 -4.33 -15.02
N VAL A 8 -3.74 -3.95 -14.72
CA VAL A 8 -2.55 -4.53 -15.37
C VAL A 8 -2.41 -6.00 -15.04
N MET A 9 -2.60 -6.36 -13.76
CA MET A 9 -2.55 -7.75 -13.32
C MET A 9 -3.66 -8.59 -13.98
N GLN A 10 -4.87 -8.05 -14.09
CA GLN A 10 -5.97 -8.74 -14.77
C GLN A 10 -5.70 -8.91 -16.27
N SER A 11 -5.12 -7.90 -16.92
CA SER A 11 -4.72 -7.97 -18.32
C SER A 11 -3.69 -9.07 -18.56
N PHE A 12 -2.73 -9.23 -17.64
CA PHE A 12 -1.76 -10.32 -17.68
C PHE A 12 -2.44 -11.69 -17.54
N VAL A 13 -3.36 -11.86 -16.58
CA VAL A 13 -4.13 -13.09 -16.43
C VAL A 13 -4.84 -13.47 -17.72
N ASN A 14 -5.52 -12.49 -18.34
CA ASN A 14 -6.28 -12.71 -19.56
C ASN A 14 -5.36 -13.09 -20.73
N ALA A 15 -4.21 -12.43 -20.87
CA ALA A 15 -3.26 -12.68 -21.96
C ALA A 15 -2.62 -14.08 -21.88
N PHE A 16 -2.44 -14.63 -20.67
CA PHE A 16 -1.78 -15.92 -20.46
C PHE A 16 -2.72 -17.06 -20.03
N ALA A 17 -4.04 -16.83 -20.05
CA ALA A 17 -5.03 -17.83 -19.67
C ALA A 17 -4.93 -19.11 -20.55
N ASP A 18 -4.80 -18.94 -21.86
CA ASP A 18 -4.67 -20.04 -22.83
C ASP A 18 -3.36 -20.83 -22.66
N ALA A 19 -2.32 -20.19 -22.10
CA ALA A 19 -1.08 -20.84 -21.72
C ALA A 19 -1.15 -21.56 -20.35
N GLY A 20 -2.34 -21.57 -19.71
CA GLY A 20 -2.58 -22.24 -18.44
C GLY A 20 -2.22 -21.41 -17.20
N PHE A 21 -1.95 -20.11 -17.34
CA PHE A 21 -1.71 -19.24 -16.19
C PHE A 21 -2.98 -19.10 -15.35
N LYS A 22 -2.82 -19.30 -14.04
CA LYS A 22 -3.93 -19.18 -13.08
C LYS A 22 -3.83 -17.86 -12.33
N ALA A 23 -4.91 -17.11 -12.25
CA ALA A 23 -4.96 -15.86 -11.46
C ALA A 23 -4.54 -16.06 -9.99
N THR A 24 -4.79 -17.25 -9.46
CA THR A 24 -4.38 -17.66 -8.09
C THR A 24 -2.87 -17.85 -7.93
N ALA A 25 -2.09 -17.78 -9.01
CA ALA A 25 -0.63 -17.82 -8.95
C ALA A 25 0.00 -16.46 -8.57
N PHE A 26 -0.77 -15.36 -8.69
CA PHE A 26 -0.30 -14.09 -8.20
C PHE A 26 -0.27 -14.06 -6.67
N LEU A 27 0.83 -13.55 -6.14
CA LEU A 27 1.04 -13.37 -4.69
C LEU A 27 1.39 -11.89 -4.43
N PRO A 28 0.39 -10.99 -4.47
CA PRO A 28 0.63 -9.60 -4.10
C PRO A 28 1.30 -9.53 -2.73
N SER A 29 2.33 -8.71 -2.62
CA SER A 29 3.15 -8.62 -1.42
C SER A 29 3.58 -7.18 -1.18
N TYR A 30 3.92 -6.88 0.07
CA TYR A 30 4.52 -5.62 0.46
C TYR A 30 5.83 -5.87 1.17
N GLY A 31 6.79 -5.01 0.92
CA GLY A 31 8.09 -5.07 1.57
C GLY A 31 8.99 -3.90 1.25
N LEU A 32 10.13 -3.84 1.94
CA LEU A 32 11.13 -2.80 1.82
C LEU A 32 12.50 -3.36 2.21
N ALA A 33 13.57 -2.69 1.77
CA ALA A 33 14.94 -3.11 2.02
C ALA A 33 15.27 -3.16 3.52
N GLU A 34 14.71 -2.24 4.30
CA GLU A 34 14.87 -2.14 5.75
C GLU A 34 14.29 -3.34 6.51
N ALA A 35 13.42 -4.13 5.88
CA ALA A 35 12.90 -5.40 6.39
C ALA A 35 13.47 -6.60 5.59
N THR A 36 14.66 -6.47 5.02
CA THR A 36 15.33 -7.40 4.12
C THR A 36 14.62 -7.51 2.78
N LEU A 37 13.33 -7.82 2.75
CA LEU A 37 12.49 -7.88 1.55
C LEU A 37 11.01 -7.82 1.95
N ALA A 38 10.45 -8.91 2.44
CA ALA A 38 9.01 -9.10 2.59
C ALA A 38 8.52 -8.79 4.01
N VAL A 39 7.49 -7.95 4.11
CA VAL A 39 6.74 -7.67 5.34
C VAL A 39 5.43 -8.44 5.34
N THR A 40 4.70 -8.42 4.23
CA THR A 40 3.47 -9.19 4.04
C THR A 40 3.47 -9.90 2.69
N ILE A 41 2.81 -11.05 2.62
CA ILE A 41 2.64 -11.84 1.39
C ILE A 41 1.23 -12.41 1.36
N MET A 42 0.59 -12.37 0.19
CA MET A 42 -0.69 -13.05 -0.03
C MET A 42 -0.53 -14.56 0.14
N PRO A 43 -1.40 -15.23 0.89
CA PRO A 43 -1.37 -16.68 0.99
C PRO A 43 -1.48 -17.35 -0.39
N PRO A 44 -0.70 -18.42 -0.64
CA PRO A 44 -0.75 -19.14 -1.91
C PRO A 44 -2.16 -19.64 -2.25
N GLY A 45 -2.55 -19.45 -3.51
CA GLY A 45 -3.85 -19.90 -4.01
C GLY A 45 -4.99 -18.89 -3.83
N GLU A 46 -4.78 -17.78 -3.12
CA GLU A 46 -5.80 -16.73 -2.95
C GLU A 46 -5.84 -15.74 -4.11
N GLY A 47 -4.71 -15.53 -4.80
CA GLY A 47 -4.60 -14.64 -5.94
C GLY A 47 -4.79 -13.16 -5.60
N ILE A 48 -5.22 -12.39 -6.59
CA ILE A 48 -5.43 -10.94 -6.42
C ILE A 48 -6.79 -10.71 -5.76
N ARG A 49 -6.78 -9.99 -4.64
CA ARG A 49 -7.98 -9.48 -3.97
C ARG A 49 -7.93 -7.97 -3.93
N VAL A 50 -9.05 -7.33 -4.18
CA VAL A 50 -9.17 -5.87 -4.28
C VAL A 50 -10.27 -5.39 -3.36
N GLU A 51 -10.00 -4.33 -2.60
CA GLU A 51 -11.03 -3.57 -1.89
C GLU A 51 -11.34 -2.28 -2.66
N LEU A 52 -12.63 -1.97 -2.83
CA LEU A 52 -13.08 -0.70 -3.38
C LEU A 52 -13.26 0.29 -2.23
N VAL A 53 -12.39 1.28 -2.16
CA VAL A 53 -12.37 2.29 -1.09
C VAL A 53 -12.85 3.62 -1.64
N GLU A 54 -13.76 4.28 -0.94
CA GLU A 54 -14.24 5.62 -1.32
C GLU A 54 -13.07 6.62 -1.34
N GLU A 55 -12.98 7.45 -2.40
CA GLU A 55 -11.92 8.46 -2.55
C GLU A 55 -11.91 9.46 -1.39
N GLU A 56 -13.07 9.80 -0.86
CA GLU A 56 -13.18 10.67 0.31
C GLU A 56 -12.51 10.09 1.55
N ARG A 57 -12.57 8.78 1.72
CA ARG A 57 -11.85 8.10 2.81
C ARG A 57 -10.33 8.17 2.61
N LEU A 58 -9.86 8.02 1.36
CA LEU A 58 -8.43 8.10 1.01
C LEU A 58 -7.90 9.53 1.13
N SER A 59 -8.73 10.52 0.81
CA SER A 59 -8.39 11.94 0.89
C SER A 59 -8.55 12.54 2.30
N GLY A 60 -9.11 11.78 3.25
CA GLY A 60 -9.42 12.29 4.60
C GLY A 60 -10.52 13.35 4.62
N SER A 61 -11.32 13.46 3.56
CA SER A 61 -12.35 14.48 3.41
C SER A 61 -13.74 13.95 3.79
N PRO A 62 -14.64 14.79 4.31
CA PRO A 62 -16.05 14.43 4.44
C PRO A 62 -16.65 14.09 3.08
N ARG A 63 -17.54 13.10 3.05
CA ARG A 63 -18.24 12.71 1.84
C ARG A 63 -19.19 13.82 1.39
N ASP A 64 -19.09 14.22 0.13
CA ASP A 64 -20.03 15.13 -0.53
C ASP A 64 -21.22 14.31 -1.09
N LEU A 65 -22.33 14.29 -0.34
CA LEU A 65 -23.52 13.54 -0.72
C LEU A 65 -24.23 14.09 -1.98
N SER A 66 -23.84 15.28 -2.48
CA SER A 66 -24.39 15.84 -3.72
C SER A 66 -23.78 15.22 -4.97
N ARG A 67 -22.71 14.44 -4.83
CA ARG A 67 -21.98 13.78 -5.93
C ARG A 67 -22.03 12.26 -5.81
N PRO A 68 -22.00 11.53 -6.94
CA PRO A 68 -21.84 10.08 -6.89
C PRO A 68 -20.52 9.71 -6.23
N ALA A 69 -20.53 8.65 -5.41
CA ALA A 69 -19.33 8.13 -4.79
C ALA A 69 -18.34 7.65 -5.84
N ARG A 70 -17.07 8.01 -5.65
CA ARG A 70 -15.95 7.48 -6.44
C ARG A 70 -15.18 6.49 -5.60
N TYR A 71 -14.69 5.45 -6.25
CA TYR A 71 -13.97 4.38 -5.59
C TYR A 71 -12.62 4.16 -6.25
N ARG A 72 -11.62 3.91 -5.42
CA ARG A 72 -10.31 3.44 -5.84
C ARG A 72 -10.15 1.97 -5.46
N ALA A 73 -9.64 1.17 -6.39
CA ALA A 73 -9.32 -0.21 -6.18
C ALA A 73 -7.95 -0.33 -5.49
N ILE A 74 -7.92 -0.86 -4.26
CA ILE A 74 -6.68 -1.10 -3.49
C ILE A 74 -6.44 -2.61 -3.44
N VAL A 75 -5.26 -3.03 -3.87
CA VAL A 75 -4.88 -4.44 -3.87
C VAL A 75 -4.46 -4.87 -2.46
N ASN A 76 -4.96 -6.02 -2.03
CA ASN A 76 -4.56 -6.69 -0.82
C ASN A 76 -3.12 -7.20 -0.94
N CYS A 77 -2.23 -6.74 -0.07
CA CYS A 77 -0.81 -7.11 -0.05
C CYS A 77 -0.48 -8.30 0.86
N GLY A 78 -1.51 -9.03 1.32
CA GLY A 78 -1.35 -10.24 2.11
C GLY A 78 -1.25 -10.03 3.62
N LYS A 79 -0.83 -11.09 4.29
CA LYS A 79 -0.67 -11.15 5.75
C LYS A 79 0.80 -11.01 6.15
N PRO A 80 1.09 -10.52 7.37
CA PRO A 80 2.45 -10.51 7.88
C PRO A 80 3.12 -11.88 7.74
N VAL A 81 4.38 -11.87 7.26
CA VAL A 81 5.18 -13.10 7.20
C VAL A 81 5.52 -13.59 8.61
N ARG A 82 6.04 -14.82 8.71
CA ARG A 82 6.45 -15.38 10.00
C ARG A 82 7.41 -14.42 10.72
N ASP A 83 7.21 -14.26 12.02
CA ASP A 83 8.01 -13.42 12.92
C ASP A 83 8.02 -11.93 12.56
N MET A 84 7.03 -11.48 11.76
CA MET A 84 6.78 -10.08 11.44
C MET A 84 5.46 -9.62 12.06
N GLU A 85 5.49 -8.47 12.72
CA GLU A 85 4.31 -7.78 13.21
C GLU A 85 4.10 -6.51 12.38
N VAL A 86 2.84 -6.19 12.08
CA VAL A 86 2.45 -4.97 11.37
C VAL A 86 1.36 -4.28 12.15
N VAL A 87 1.50 -2.97 12.34
CA VAL A 87 0.48 -2.13 12.96
C VAL A 87 0.31 -0.84 12.15
N ILE A 88 -0.90 -0.32 12.18
CA ILE A 88 -1.19 1.00 11.61
C ILE A 88 -1.26 2.01 12.75
N ARG A 89 -0.51 3.11 12.64
CA ARG A 89 -0.50 4.16 13.65
C ARG A 89 -1.05 5.48 13.11
N GLY A 90 -1.83 6.14 13.93
CA GLY A 90 -2.29 7.50 13.69
C GLY A 90 -1.19 8.54 13.96
N GLU A 91 -1.48 9.81 13.70
CA GLU A 91 -0.56 10.93 13.91
C GLU A 91 -0.09 11.06 15.38
N ASN A 92 -0.94 10.67 16.33
CA ASN A 92 -0.62 10.64 17.76
C ASN A 92 0.18 9.40 18.20
N GLY A 93 0.59 8.53 17.25
CA GLY A 93 1.34 7.31 17.52
C GLY A 93 0.48 6.13 18.03
N ALA A 94 -0.80 6.32 18.29
CA ALA A 94 -1.70 5.25 18.75
C ALA A 94 -2.01 4.28 17.61
N SER A 95 -2.13 2.99 17.95
CA SER A 95 -2.58 1.97 16.99
C SER A 95 -4.02 2.22 16.58
N LEU A 96 -4.28 2.08 15.28
CA LEU A 96 -5.60 2.24 14.69
C LEU A 96 -6.28 0.87 14.52
N SER A 97 -7.61 0.88 14.59
CA SER A 97 -8.44 -0.29 14.26
C SER A 97 -8.48 -0.53 12.75
N ASP A 98 -8.99 -1.71 12.36
CA ASP A 98 -9.19 -2.08 10.97
C ASP A 98 -9.91 -1.00 10.16
N HIS A 99 -9.57 -0.93 8.88
CA HIS A 99 -10.05 0.04 7.90
C HIS A 99 -9.71 1.52 8.20
N LYS A 100 -8.91 1.83 9.21
CA LYS A 100 -8.42 3.19 9.46
C LYS A 100 -7.06 3.39 8.81
N ILE A 101 -6.96 4.41 7.96
CA ILE A 101 -5.73 4.76 7.24
C ILE A 101 -4.77 5.49 8.18
N GLY A 102 -3.53 5.05 8.19
CA GLY A 102 -2.46 5.64 8.97
C GLY A 102 -1.08 5.16 8.48
N LYS A 103 -0.05 5.50 9.22
CA LYS A 103 1.31 5.06 8.92
C LYS A 103 1.48 3.57 9.19
N VAL A 104 2.11 2.88 8.26
CA VAL A 104 2.47 1.47 8.41
C VAL A 104 3.75 1.34 9.21
N TRP A 105 3.69 0.60 10.30
CA TRP A 105 4.84 0.26 11.14
C TRP A 105 5.01 -1.24 11.17
N CYS A 106 6.26 -1.71 11.13
CA CYS A 106 6.55 -3.13 11.26
C CYS A 106 7.65 -3.40 12.27
N ARG A 107 7.64 -4.61 12.83
CA ARG A 107 8.64 -5.14 13.75
C ARG A 107 8.83 -6.62 13.48
N GLY A 108 10.09 -7.07 13.48
CA GLY A 108 10.40 -8.48 13.29
C GLY A 108 11.89 -8.74 13.16
N THR A 109 12.25 -10.02 13.08
CA THR A 109 13.66 -10.46 13.06
C THR A 109 14.40 -10.08 11.77
N SER A 110 13.67 -9.78 10.69
CA SER A 110 14.25 -9.35 9.41
C SER A 110 14.36 -7.84 9.27
N VAL A 111 13.90 -7.06 10.26
CA VAL A 111 14.06 -5.60 10.26
C VAL A 111 15.52 -5.26 10.58
N MET A 112 16.08 -4.31 9.84
CA MET A 112 17.45 -3.81 10.02
C MET A 112 17.69 -3.31 11.44
N HIS A 113 18.93 -3.35 11.90
CA HIS A 113 19.32 -2.74 13.16
C HIS A 113 19.64 -1.24 13.02
N SER A 114 20.19 -0.83 11.87
CA SER A 114 20.55 0.56 11.62
C SER A 114 20.89 0.78 10.14
N TYR A 115 20.83 2.02 9.70
CA TYR A 115 21.52 2.45 8.49
C TYR A 115 23.03 2.54 8.72
N PHE A 116 23.81 2.16 7.72
CA PHE A 116 25.25 2.13 7.83
C PHE A 116 25.82 3.55 8.01
N ARG A 117 26.49 3.79 9.15
CA ARG A 117 27.10 5.08 9.50
C ARG A 117 26.14 6.28 9.48
N ASP A 118 24.85 6.04 9.64
CA ASP A 118 23.82 7.08 9.67
C ASP A 118 22.88 6.88 10.88
N PRO A 119 23.33 7.27 12.08
CA PRO A 119 22.52 7.14 13.27
C PRO A 119 21.29 8.06 13.24
N GLU A 120 21.39 9.25 12.63
CA GLU A 120 20.29 10.20 12.55
C GLU A 120 19.11 9.62 11.75
N ALA A 121 19.37 9.11 10.55
CA ALA A 121 18.34 8.44 9.76
C ALA A 121 17.79 7.19 10.47
N THR A 122 18.64 6.48 11.22
CA THR A 122 18.21 5.31 11.99
C THR A 122 17.22 5.68 13.08
N GLU A 123 17.55 6.67 13.91
CA GLU A 123 16.71 7.15 15.01
C GLU A 123 15.41 7.75 14.51
N ALA A 124 15.41 8.35 13.31
CA ALA A 124 14.23 8.93 12.70
C ALA A 124 13.18 7.88 12.29
N CYS A 125 13.59 6.64 12.00
CA CYS A 125 12.66 5.60 11.54
C CYS A 125 12.51 4.40 12.48
N LEU A 126 13.49 4.12 13.36
CA LEU A 126 13.45 3.02 14.32
C LEU A 126 13.16 3.53 15.72
N VAL A 127 11.96 3.26 16.24
CA VAL A 127 11.51 3.70 17.55
C VAL A 127 11.00 2.49 18.35
N ASP A 128 11.60 2.21 19.49
CA ASP A 128 11.23 1.10 20.39
C ASP A 128 11.12 -0.26 19.67
N GLY A 129 12.04 -0.52 18.73
CA GLY A 129 12.08 -1.74 17.94
C GLY A 129 11.03 -1.83 16.81
N TRP A 130 10.29 -0.76 16.57
CA TRP A 130 9.38 -0.61 15.44
C TRP A 130 9.99 0.28 14.36
N LEU A 131 9.86 -0.16 13.12
CA LEU A 131 10.24 0.60 11.93
C LEU A 131 9.04 1.38 11.39
N ASP A 132 9.14 2.71 11.31
CA ASP A 132 8.26 3.55 10.49
C ASP A 132 8.67 3.34 9.02
N THR A 133 7.82 2.70 8.25
CA THR A 133 8.11 2.37 6.85
C THR A 133 8.05 3.57 5.91
N GLY A 134 7.45 4.68 6.38
CA GLY A 134 7.14 5.85 5.57
C GLY A 134 5.94 5.65 4.61
N ASP A 135 5.34 4.47 4.61
CA ASP A 135 4.17 4.17 3.79
C ASP A 135 2.87 4.34 4.61
N MET A 136 1.79 4.67 3.90
CA MET A 136 0.44 4.78 4.44
C MET A 136 -0.40 3.59 4.00
N GLY A 137 -1.23 3.08 4.90
CA GLY A 137 -2.06 1.92 4.63
C GLY A 137 -3.09 1.68 5.72
N TYR A 138 -3.76 0.55 5.65
CA TYR A 138 -4.68 0.06 6.67
C TYR A 138 -4.67 -1.46 6.74
N MET A 139 -5.08 -2.00 7.88
CA MET A 139 -5.36 -3.43 8.04
C MET A 139 -6.86 -3.69 7.86
N ALA A 140 -7.21 -4.85 7.31
CA ALA A 140 -8.56 -5.40 7.30
C ALA A 140 -8.49 -6.93 7.37
N ASP A 141 -9.15 -7.53 8.35
CA ASP A 141 -9.18 -8.99 8.56
C ASP A 141 -7.78 -9.64 8.59
N GLY A 142 -6.80 -8.92 9.11
CA GLY A 142 -5.40 -9.34 9.19
C GLY A 142 -4.61 -9.24 7.89
N TYR A 143 -5.15 -8.59 6.85
CA TYR A 143 -4.47 -8.28 5.60
C TYR A 143 -4.07 -6.82 5.55
N LEU A 144 -2.93 -6.54 4.90
CA LEU A 144 -2.42 -5.19 4.69
C LEU A 144 -2.84 -4.65 3.32
N PHE A 145 -3.25 -3.39 3.32
CA PHE A 145 -3.56 -2.61 2.11
C PHE A 145 -2.73 -1.33 2.13
N ILE A 146 -1.91 -1.12 1.09
CA ILE A 146 -1.07 0.07 0.95
C ILE A 146 -1.81 1.12 0.12
N VAL A 147 -1.79 2.37 0.59
CA VAL A 147 -2.48 3.50 -0.05
C VAL A 147 -1.50 4.40 -0.80
N GLY A 148 -0.28 4.54 -0.32
CA GLY A 148 0.79 5.35 -0.91
C GLY A 148 1.89 5.68 0.10
N ARG A 149 2.80 6.59 -0.23
CA ARG A 149 3.86 7.06 0.68
C ARG A 149 3.46 8.35 1.36
N ALA A 150 3.71 8.44 2.66
CA ALA A 150 3.36 9.61 3.46
C ALA A 150 4.02 10.90 2.94
N LYS A 151 5.30 10.83 2.57
CA LYS A 151 6.08 11.98 2.08
C LYS A 151 5.70 12.47 0.68
N ASP A 152 5.09 11.59 -0.12
CA ASP A 152 4.73 11.88 -1.50
C ASP A 152 3.29 12.39 -1.62
N MET A 153 2.53 12.33 -0.53
CA MET A 153 1.15 12.82 -0.46
C MET A 153 1.10 14.34 -0.65
N ILE A 154 0.30 14.78 -1.60
CA ILE A 154 0.08 16.19 -1.92
C ILE A 154 -1.19 16.67 -1.21
N ILE A 155 -1.09 17.75 -0.43
CA ILE A 155 -2.24 18.32 0.26
C ILE A 155 -2.69 19.60 -0.47
N ILE A 156 -3.90 19.59 -1.02
CA ILE A 156 -4.50 20.74 -1.69
C ILE A 156 -5.86 21.02 -1.06
N ASN A 157 -6.05 22.23 -0.54
CA ASN A 157 -7.30 22.65 0.12
C ASN A 157 -7.75 21.68 1.23
N GLY A 158 -6.79 21.12 2.01
CA GLY A 158 -7.05 20.18 3.09
C GLY A 158 -7.44 18.77 2.65
N LYS A 159 -7.26 18.43 1.37
CA LYS A 159 -7.49 17.09 0.83
C LYS A 159 -6.18 16.43 0.45
N ASN A 160 -6.04 15.16 0.78
CA ASN A 160 -4.90 14.35 0.38
C ASN A 160 -5.08 13.88 -1.06
N HIS A 161 -4.06 14.10 -1.87
CA HIS A 161 -3.97 13.60 -3.24
C HIS A 161 -2.73 12.70 -3.33
N TRP A 162 -2.93 11.50 -3.79
CA TRP A 162 -1.84 10.54 -3.98
C TRP A 162 -1.27 10.71 -5.39
N PRO A 163 0.07 10.79 -5.56
CA PRO A 163 0.69 10.95 -6.88
C PRO A 163 0.19 9.92 -7.89
N GLN A 164 0.05 8.68 -7.47
CA GLN A 164 -0.42 7.58 -8.31
C GLN A 164 -1.81 7.85 -8.93
N ASP A 165 -2.70 8.53 -8.22
CA ASP A 165 -4.03 8.85 -8.74
C ASP A 165 -3.92 9.88 -9.88
N ILE A 166 -2.96 10.80 -9.78
CA ILE A 166 -2.67 11.82 -10.81
C ILE A 166 -1.99 11.15 -12.00
N GLU A 167 -0.95 10.34 -11.76
CA GLU A 167 -0.21 9.59 -12.77
C GLU A 167 -1.16 8.70 -13.59
N TRP A 168 -1.99 7.91 -12.92
CA TRP A 168 -2.96 7.03 -13.59
C TRP A 168 -4.03 7.81 -14.37
N ALA A 169 -4.43 9.00 -13.90
CA ALA A 169 -5.34 9.85 -14.64
C ALA A 169 -4.69 10.42 -15.92
N VAL A 170 -3.41 10.78 -15.87
CA VAL A 170 -2.65 11.25 -17.04
C VAL A 170 -2.45 10.13 -18.06
N GLU A 171 -2.15 8.91 -17.61
CA GLU A 171 -2.00 7.74 -18.50
C GLU A 171 -3.29 7.37 -19.28
N GLN A 172 -4.47 7.84 -18.84
CA GLN A 172 -5.70 7.68 -19.61
C GLN A 172 -5.80 8.64 -20.79
N LEU A 173 -4.93 9.64 -20.89
CA LEU A 173 -4.94 10.60 -21.99
C LEU A 173 -4.34 9.97 -23.26
N PRO A 174 -4.80 10.38 -24.46
CA PRO A 174 -4.22 9.89 -25.71
C PRO A 174 -2.72 10.20 -25.81
N GLY A 175 -1.95 9.19 -26.18
CA GLY A 175 -0.50 9.30 -26.38
C GLY A 175 0.36 8.84 -25.20
N PHE A 176 -0.25 8.41 -24.11
CA PHE A 176 0.46 7.79 -22.98
C PHE A 176 0.15 6.29 -22.90
N ASN A 177 1.12 5.50 -22.41
CA ASN A 177 0.95 4.09 -22.07
C ASN A 177 1.10 3.91 -20.56
N HIS A 178 0.69 2.75 -20.06
CA HIS A 178 0.90 2.38 -18.68
C HIS A 178 2.40 2.35 -18.34
N GLY A 179 2.79 3.12 -17.33
CA GLY A 179 4.16 3.22 -16.86
C GLY A 179 5.02 4.27 -17.57
N ASP A 180 4.40 5.15 -18.38
CA ASP A 180 5.12 6.26 -19.03
C ASP A 180 5.36 7.45 -18.07
N ILE A 181 4.66 7.47 -16.91
CA ILE A 181 4.70 8.56 -15.93
C ILE A 181 5.04 8.03 -14.55
#